data_d306c3dbc27fdf52a79afc8897d7a8b3
#
_entry.id   d306c3dbc27fdf52a79afc8897d7a8b3
#
_cell.length_a   1.000
_cell.length_b   1.000
_cell.length_c   1.000
_cell.angle_alpha   90.00
_cell.angle_beta   90.00
_cell.angle_gamma   90.00
#
_symmetry.space_group_name_H-M   'P 1'
#
loop_
_entity.id
_entity.type
_entity.pdbx_description
1 polymer ?
#
loop_
_entity_poly.entity_id
_entity_poly.type
_entity_poly.pdbx_seq_one_letter_code
_entity_poly.pdbx_strand_id
1 'polypeptide(L)'
;MSMKQLALVHETPRTGRPRVYVNDTAKKRAYRQRVKERQQYPPLPAGPYRVIYADPPWQYFKRDPTFHGHATNHYPTLSIAELCALPVRKLVGPTAVLCLWVTAPLLPECFPVVKAWGFVYKTHIVWDKGKMIHGLYVGNQHELLLICTRGRCRPEVQTLEPSVQRLPPTAHSRKPVEFRLLIDHLYPTGRRLELFAREQAEGWDTWGNAVEMASTP
;
A
#
# COMPACT_ATOMS: atom_id res chain seq x y z
N MET A 1 22.51 10.93 -71.63
CA MET A 1 21.54 9.93 -71.20
C MET A 1 22.12 9.14 -70.05
N SER A 2 21.68 9.42 -68.86
CA SER A 2 22.19 8.78 -67.63
C SER A 2 21.08 7.98 -66.99
N MET A 3 21.29 6.67 -66.90
CA MET A 3 20.34 5.75 -66.21
C MET A 3 20.72 5.77 -64.72
N LYS A 4 19.77 6.22 -63.91
CA LYS A 4 19.81 6.07 -62.43
C LYS A 4 19.49 4.63 -62.05
N GLN A 5 20.47 3.92 -61.47
CA GLN A 5 20.27 2.64 -60.79
C GLN A 5 19.51 2.88 -59.48
N LEU A 6 18.30 2.34 -59.38
CA LEU A 6 17.57 2.23 -58.12
C LEU A 6 18.16 1.03 -57.34
N ALA A 7 18.83 1.32 -56.25
CA ALA A 7 19.22 0.32 -55.26
C ALA A 7 17.99 -0.17 -54.49
N LEU A 8 17.61 -1.41 -54.65
CA LEU A 8 16.66 -2.12 -53.83
C LEU A 8 17.28 -2.36 -52.44
N VAL A 9 16.81 -1.62 -51.46
CA VAL A 9 17.13 -1.89 -50.06
C VAL A 9 16.28 -3.09 -49.61
N HIS A 10 16.92 -4.25 -49.50
CA HIS A 10 16.32 -5.42 -48.86
C HIS A 10 16.19 -5.12 -47.36
N GLU A 11 14.99 -4.79 -46.91
CA GLU A 11 14.65 -4.80 -45.47
C GLU A 11 14.67 -6.27 -44.98
N THR A 12 15.65 -6.62 -44.18
CA THR A 12 15.63 -7.87 -43.42
C THR A 12 14.52 -7.83 -42.39
N PRO A 13 13.63 -8.84 -42.29
CA PRO A 13 12.59 -8.86 -41.28
C PRO A 13 13.25 -8.88 -39.89
N ARG A 14 12.92 -7.89 -39.06
CA ARG A 14 13.30 -7.90 -37.64
C ARG A 14 12.65 -9.12 -36.98
N THR A 15 13.42 -10.15 -36.66
CA THR A 15 12.99 -11.29 -35.86
C THR A 15 12.78 -10.84 -34.41
N GLY A 16 11.62 -10.23 -34.13
CA GLY A 16 11.17 -9.95 -32.79
C GLY A 16 10.63 -11.22 -32.14
N ARG A 17 10.85 -11.35 -30.81
CA ARG A 17 10.28 -12.44 -30.01
C ARG A 17 8.77 -12.57 -30.30
N PRO A 18 8.23 -13.79 -30.53
CA PRO A 18 6.82 -13.99 -30.87
C PRO A 18 5.91 -13.27 -29.87
N ARG A 19 4.93 -12.49 -30.37
CA ARG A 19 3.93 -11.86 -29.52
C ARG A 19 3.02 -12.94 -28.94
N VAL A 20 3.14 -13.21 -27.66
CA VAL A 20 2.34 -14.21 -26.93
C VAL A 20 0.85 -13.83 -26.85
N TYR A 21 0.52 -12.57 -27.15
CA TYR A 21 -0.87 -12.06 -27.09
C TYR A 21 -1.29 -11.46 -28.42
N VAL A 22 -2.50 -11.83 -28.88
CA VAL A 22 -3.06 -11.43 -30.18
C VAL A 22 -3.37 -9.93 -30.25
N ASN A 23 -3.61 -9.29 -29.10
CA ASN A 23 -3.85 -7.85 -28.99
C ASN A 23 -3.56 -7.33 -27.57
N ASP A 24 -3.48 -6.01 -27.39
CA ASP A 24 -3.27 -5.34 -26.11
C ASP A 24 -4.37 -5.64 -25.07
N THR A 25 -5.59 -5.89 -25.51
CA THR A 25 -6.73 -6.22 -24.65
C THR A 25 -6.55 -7.59 -23.99
N ALA A 26 -6.11 -8.59 -24.73
CA ALA A 26 -5.80 -9.93 -24.20
C ALA A 26 -4.65 -9.88 -23.21
N LYS A 27 -3.61 -9.10 -23.50
CA LYS A 27 -2.47 -8.86 -22.57
C LYS A 27 -2.95 -8.22 -21.28
N LYS A 28 -3.77 -7.19 -21.34
CA LYS A 28 -4.37 -6.51 -20.17
C LYS A 28 -5.28 -7.45 -19.37
N ARG A 29 -6.07 -8.30 -20.05
CA ARG A 29 -6.94 -9.29 -19.40
C ARG A 29 -6.13 -10.35 -18.68
N ALA A 30 -5.11 -10.92 -19.30
CA ALA A 30 -4.21 -11.91 -18.71
C ALA A 30 -3.42 -11.31 -17.52
N TYR A 31 -2.99 -10.05 -17.62
CA TYR A 31 -2.36 -9.34 -16.52
C TYR A 31 -3.31 -9.17 -15.33
N ARG A 32 -4.56 -8.70 -15.57
CA ARG A 32 -5.59 -8.55 -14.53
C ARG A 32 -5.92 -9.88 -13.86
N GLN A 33 -5.97 -10.97 -14.63
CA GLN A 33 -6.22 -12.31 -14.11
C GLN A 33 -5.08 -12.77 -13.19
N ARG A 34 -3.83 -12.63 -13.61
CA ARG A 34 -2.65 -12.94 -12.77
C ARG A 34 -2.57 -12.08 -11.51
N VAL A 35 -2.98 -10.81 -11.61
CA VAL A 35 -3.06 -9.92 -10.45
C VAL A 35 -4.12 -10.43 -9.47
N LYS A 36 -5.30 -10.80 -9.95
CA LYS A 36 -6.36 -11.40 -9.12
C LYS A 36 -5.92 -12.71 -8.45
N GLU A 37 -5.25 -13.59 -9.18
CA GLU A 37 -4.73 -14.86 -8.66
C GLU A 37 -3.65 -14.65 -7.58
N ARG A 38 -2.84 -13.59 -7.71
CA ARG A 38 -1.85 -13.19 -6.69
C ARG A 38 -2.46 -12.45 -5.50
N GLN A 39 -3.68 -11.95 -5.60
CA GLN A 39 -4.40 -11.22 -4.54
C GLN A 39 -5.29 -12.11 -3.67
N GLN A 40 -5.01 -13.40 -3.57
CA GLN A 40 -5.71 -14.24 -2.60
C GLN A 40 -5.23 -13.87 -1.18
N TYR A 41 -5.96 -12.96 -0.56
CA TYR A 41 -5.80 -12.73 0.87
C TYR A 41 -6.43 -13.88 1.65
N PRO A 42 -5.80 -14.33 2.72
CA PRO A 42 -6.42 -15.32 3.60
C PRO A 42 -7.71 -14.74 4.24
N PRO A 43 -8.58 -15.56 4.83
CA PRO A 43 -9.68 -15.05 5.63
C PRO A 43 -9.18 -14.08 6.71
N LEU A 44 -9.95 -13.02 6.96
CA LEU A 44 -9.61 -12.09 8.03
C LEU A 44 -9.67 -12.80 9.39
N PRO A 45 -8.72 -12.52 10.29
CA PRO A 45 -8.69 -13.15 11.61
C PRO A 45 -9.87 -12.69 12.47
N ALA A 46 -10.21 -13.47 13.50
CA ALA A 46 -11.29 -13.13 14.42
C ALA A 46 -10.84 -12.04 15.41
N GLY A 47 -11.67 -10.97 15.53
CA GLY A 47 -11.46 -9.90 16.53
C GLY A 47 -11.95 -10.29 17.94
N PRO A 48 -12.13 -9.32 18.88
CA PRO A 48 -11.91 -7.90 18.63
C PRO A 48 -10.46 -7.45 18.80
N TYR A 49 -10.03 -6.53 17.94
CA TYR A 49 -8.74 -5.85 18.03
C TYR A 49 -8.91 -4.43 18.58
N ARG A 50 -7.94 -3.99 19.36
CA ARG A 50 -7.83 -2.63 19.86
C ARG A 50 -6.99 -1.73 18.98
N VAL A 51 -5.94 -2.29 18.38
CA VAL A 51 -5.00 -1.58 17.51
C VAL A 51 -5.02 -2.22 16.14
N ILE A 52 -5.24 -1.40 15.13
CA ILE A 52 -5.06 -1.75 13.72
C ILE A 52 -3.93 -0.90 13.15
N TYR A 53 -2.93 -1.56 12.58
CA TYR A 53 -1.87 -0.94 11.80
C TYR A 53 -2.01 -1.39 10.36
N ALA A 54 -2.04 -0.46 9.40
CA ALA A 54 -2.34 -0.81 8.02
C ALA A 54 -1.49 -0.03 7.03
N ASP A 55 -0.88 -0.74 6.08
CA ASP A 55 -0.19 -0.18 4.91
C ASP A 55 -0.86 -0.72 3.62
N PRO A 56 -2.04 -0.19 3.24
CA PRO A 56 -2.77 -0.70 2.09
C PRO A 56 -1.99 -0.54 0.80
N PRO A 57 -2.08 -1.51 -0.13
CA PRO A 57 -1.52 -1.39 -1.47
C PRO A 57 -2.41 -0.49 -2.33
N TRP A 58 -2.34 0.81 -2.07
CA TRP A 58 -3.16 1.82 -2.71
C TRP A 58 -3.04 1.81 -4.23
N GLN A 59 -4.17 1.85 -4.92
CA GLN A 59 -4.21 2.07 -6.36
C GLN A 59 -4.12 3.56 -6.66
N TYR A 60 -3.02 3.98 -7.28
CA TYR A 60 -2.88 5.36 -7.77
C TYR A 60 -3.71 5.56 -9.04
N PHE A 61 -4.38 6.71 -9.14
CA PHE A 61 -5.10 7.08 -10.36
C PHE A 61 -4.12 7.22 -11.51
N LYS A 62 -4.41 6.55 -12.62
CA LYS A 62 -3.67 6.69 -13.88
C LYS A 62 -4.06 8.02 -14.52
N ARG A 63 -3.42 9.12 -14.16
CA ARG A 63 -3.60 10.39 -14.87
C ARG A 63 -2.68 10.55 -16.08
N ASP A 64 -1.58 9.82 -16.13
CA ASP A 64 -0.62 9.90 -17.25
C ASP A 64 -0.16 8.49 -17.65
N PRO A 65 -0.50 8.03 -18.88
CA PRO A 65 -0.05 6.75 -19.40
C PRO A 65 1.46 6.72 -19.69
N THR A 66 2.15 7.88 -19.72
CA THR A 66 3.59 7.98 -19.99
C THR A 66 4.44 7.87 -18.72
N PHE A 67 3.86 8.00 -17.53
CA PHE A 67 4.59 7.89 -16.28
C PHE A 67 4.91 6.43 -15.92
N HIS A 68 6.18 6.03 -16.06
CA HIS A 68 6.68 4.66 -15.89
C HIS A 68 6.87 4.23 -14.42
N GLY A 69 6.64 5.10 -13.43
CA GLY A 69 6.88 4.89 -12.00
C GLY A 69 5.68 4.39 -11.19
N HIS A 70 4.65 3.79 -11.82
CA HIS A 70 3.45 3.35 -11.10
C HIS A 70 3.71 2.11 -10.22
N ALA A 71 3.29 2.17 -8.96
CA ALA A 71 3.30 1.02 -8.04
C ALA A 71 2.54 -0.20 -8.60
N THR A 72 1.54 0.02 -9.47
CA THR A 72 0.79 -1.03 -10.18
C THR A 72 1.65 -1.92 -11.08
N ASN A 73 2.88 -1.50 -11.43
CA ASN A 73 3.79 -2.28 -12.25
C ASN A 73 4.56 -3.34 -11.43
N HIS A 74 4.58 -3.18 -10.10
CA HIS A 74 5.39 -4.01 -9.20
C HIS A 74 4.55 -4.86 -8.25
N TYR A 75 3.38 -4.37 -7.81
CA TYR A 75 2.54 -5.04 -6.81
C TYR A 75 1.06 -4.96 -7.19
N PRO A 76 0.26 -6.00 -6.85
CA PRO A 76 -1.19 -5.91 -6.94
C PRO A 76 -1.70 -4.81 -5.99
N THR A 77 -2.50 -3.90 -6.53
CA THR A 77 -3.09 -2.77 -5.78
C THR A 77 -4.59 -2.97 -5.59
N LEU A 78 -5.14 -2.40 -4.51
CA LEU A 78 -6.56 -2.36 -4.22
C LEU A 78 -7.12 -0.97 -4.50
N SER A 79 -8.29 -0.93 -5.14
CA SER A 79 -9.05 0.31 -5.31
C SER A 79 -9.66 0.78 -3.98
N ILE A 80 -10.04 2.04 -3.90
CA ILE A 80 -10.74 2.60 -2.73
C ILE A 80 -12.01 1.79 -2.42
N ALA A 81 -12.78 1.39 -3.46
CA ALA A 81 -13.98 0.59 -3.29
C ALA A 81 -13.69 -0.78 -2.67
N GLU A 82 -12.63 -1.48 -3.12
CA GLU A 82 -12.21 -2.76 -2.57
C GLU A 82 -11.73 -2.61 -1.11
N LEU A 83 -10.97 -1.57 -0.80
CA LEU A 83 -10.56 -1.27 0.57
C LEU A 83 -11.76 -0.96 1.48
N CYS A 84 -12.73 -0.16 1.00
CA CYS A 84 -13.95 0.12 1.75
C CYS A 84 -14.79 -1.15 2.00
N ALA A 85 -14.76 -2.13 1.09
CA ALA A 85 -15.51 -3.38 1.21
C ALA A 85 -14.92 -4.35 2.23
N LEU A 86 -13.66 -4.16 2.66
CA LEU A 86 -13.06 -4.98 3.71
C LEU A 86 -13.81 -4.77 5.04
N PRO A 87 -14.27 -5.84 5.70
CA PRO A 87 -15.11 -5.74 6.90
C PRO A 87 -14.31 -5.43 8.17
N VAL A 88 -13.32 -4.52 8.09
CA VAL A 88 -12.45 -4.15 9.23
C VAL A 88 -13.25 -3.67 10.43
N ARG A 89 -14.39 -3.00 10.18
CA ARG A 89 -15.31 -2.56 11.23
C ARG A 89 -15.78 -3.70 12.14
N LYS A 90 -15.86 -4.93 11.65
CA LYS A 90 -16.27 -6.12 12.42
C LYS A 90 -15.14 -6.70 13.27
N LEU A 91 -13.90 -6.35 12.95
CA LEU A 91 -12.70 -6.84 13.64
C LEU A 91 -12.35 -6.03 14.89
N VAL A 92 -12.95 -4.86 15.08
CA VAL A 92 -12.56 -3.93 16.14
C VAL A 92 -13.64 -3.79 17.20
N GLY A 93 -13.20 -3.61 18.45
CA GLY A 93 -14.07 -3.32 19.58
C GLY A 93 -14.70 -1.92 19.52
N PRO A 94 -15.50 -1.53 20.53
CA PRO A 94 -16.13 -0.21 20.63
C PRO A 94 -15.11 0.93 20.77
N THR A 95 -13.93 0.63 21.30
CA THR A 95 -12.80 1.57 21.45
C THR A 95 -11.57 0.96 20.76
N ALA A 96 -11.10 1.61 19.70
CA ALA A 96 -9.95 1.14 18.92
C ALA A 96 -9.22 2.31 18.27
N VAL A 97 -7.94 2.10 17.94
CA VAL A 97 -7.11 3.00 17.14
C VAL A 97 -6.75 2.34 15.83
N LEU A 98 -6.77 3.12 14.74
CA LEU A 98 -6.25 2.78 13.43
C LEU A 98 -5.06 3.68 13.12
N CYS A 99 -3.92 3.07 12.86
CA CYS A 99 -2.73 3.71 12.34
C CYS A 99 -2.60 3.34 10.85
N LEU A 100 -2.92 4.29 9.96
CA LEU A 100 -3.10 4.05 8.52
C LEU A 100 -2.05 4.80 7.71
N TRP A 101 -1.22 4.07 6.96
CA TRP A 101 -0.28 4.67 6.03
C TRP A 101 -0.96 5.18 4.78
N VAL A 102 -0.61 6.40 4.40
CA VAL A 102 -1.04 7.02 3.15
C VAL A 102 0.04 7.94 2.61
N THR A 103 0.17 8.01 1.29
CA THR A 103 1.01 9.03 0.63
C THR A 103 0.22 10.32 0.46
N ALA A 104 0.92 11.47 0.46
CA ALA A 104 0.28 12.78 0.34
C ALA A 104 -0.71 12.92 -0.84
N PRO A 105 -0.42 12.41 -2.06
CA PRO A 105 -1.36 12.47 -3.18
C PRO A 105 -2.68 11.70 -2.98
N LEU A 106 -2.71 10.73 -2.07
CA LEU A 106 -3.89 9.89 -1.80
C LEU A 106 -4.61 10.30 -0.50
N LEU A 107 -4.14 11.35 0.15
CA LEU A 107 -4.73 11.77 1.43
C LEU A 107 -6.24 12.05 1.35
N PRO A 108 -6.79 12.76 0.36
CA PRO A 108 -8.24 12.96 0.25
C PRO A 108 -9.00 11.66 0.03
N GLU A 109 -8.44 10.76 -0.78
CA GLU A 109 -9.07 9.51 -1.18
C GLU A 109 -9.08 8.45 -0.08
N CYS A 110 -8.22 8.55 0.94
CA CYS A 110 -8.18 7.59 2.04
C CYS A 110 -9.33 7.76 3.05
N PHE A 111 -9.94 8.95 3.18
CA PHE A 111 -10.99 9.20 4.17
C PHE A 111 -12.25 8.35 3.99
N PRO A 112 -12.74 8.04 2.78
CA PRO A 112 -13.80 7.05 2.60
C PRO A 112 -13.47 5.70 3.24
N VAL A 113 -12.21 5.22 3.14
CA VAL A 113 -11.77 3.97 3.75
C VAL A 113 -11.78 4.06 5.28
N VAL A 114 -11.25 5.14 5.84
CA VAL A 114 -11.28 5.41 7.30
C VAL A 114 -12.72 5.35 7.82
N LYS A 115 -13.66 6.01 7.12
CA LYS A 115 -15.09 6.02 7.47
C LYS A 115 -15.73 4.63 7.33
N ALA A 116 -15.47 3.91 6.24
CA ALA A 116 -16.02 2.57 6.01
C ALA A 116 -15.56 1.58 7.08
N TRP A 117 -14.30 1.68 7.53
CA TRP A 117 -13.74 0.87 8.60
C TRP A 117 -14.24 1.28 10.00
N GLY A 118 -15.03 2.38 10.10
CA GLY A 118 -15.69 2.82 11.33
C GLY A 118 -14.82 3.68 12.24
N PHE A 119 -13.84 4.38 11.68
CA PHE A 119 -12.93 5.26 12.40
C PHE A 119 -13.14 6.73 12.04
N VAL A 120 -12.62 7.61 12.89
CA VAL A 120 -12.61 9.07 12.72
C VAL A 120 -11.16 9.55 12.85
N TYR A 121 -10.69 10.27 11.86
CA TYR A 121 -9.35 10.88 11.85
C TYR A 121 -9.17 11.84 13.02
N LYS A 122 -7.99 11.83 13.64
CA LYS A 122 -7.61 12.72 14.75
C LYS A 122 -6.39 13.56 14.43
N THR A 123 -5.31 12.91 14.01
CA THR A 123 -4.04 13.54 13.71
C THR A 123 -3.21 12.59 12.83
N HIS A 124 -1.99 12.97 12.50
CA HIS A 124 -1.04 12.11 11.80
C HIS A 124 0.39 12.37 12.26
N ILE A 125 1.22 11.38 12.01
CA ILE A 125 2.67 11.49 12.10
C ILE A 125 3.21 11.56 10.67
N VAL A 126 4.15 12.45 10.44
CA VAL A 126 4.86 12.59 9.16
C VAL A 126 6.15 11.77 9.24
N TRP A 127 6.31 10.82 8.36
CA TRP A 127 7.61 10.19 8.13
C TRP A 127 8.39 10.99 7.09
N ASP A 128 9.35 11.80 7.56
CA ASP A 128 10.33 12.46 6.69
C ASP A 128 11.44 11.46 6.32
N LYS A 129 11.52 11.12 5.05
CA LYS A 129 12.51 10.18 4.50
C LYS A 129 13.89 10.80 4.31
N GLY A 130 14.02 12.11 4.54
CA GLY A 130 15.28 12.86 4.34
C GLY A 130 15.74 12.94 2.89
N LYS A 131 15.05 12.23 1.96
CA LYS A 131 15.38 12.20 0.54
C LYS A 131 14.14 12.49 -0.30
N MET A 132 14.26 13.48 -1.15
CA MET A 132 13.20 13.86 -2.09
C MET A 132 13.16 12.89 -3.27
N ILE A 133 11.96 12.49 -3.67
CA ILE A 133 11.68 11.76 -4.91
C ILE A 133 10.84 12.64 -5.83
N HIS A 134 10.89 12.36 -7.13
CA HIS A 134 10.12 13.11 -8.11
C HIS A 134 8.62 13.07 -7.85
N GLY A 135 7.94 14.22 -7.96
CA GLY A 135 6.50 14.38 -7.83
C GLY A 135 5.97 15.32 -8.91
N LEU A 136 4.64 15.32 -9.14
CA LEU A 136 4.02 16.11 -10.22
C LEU A 136 4.07 17.63 -9.99
N TYR A 137 3.88 18.07 -8.74
CA TYR A 137 3.85 19.49 -8.39
C TYR A 137 5.05 19.89 -7.54
N VAL A 138 5.39 19.03 -6.57
CA VAL A 138 6.54 19.20 -5.68
C VAL A 138 7.22 17.85 -5.50
N GLY A 139 8.49 17.87 -5.10
CA GLY A 139 9.18 16.62 -4.71
C GLY A 139 8.54 16.00 -3.47
N ASN A 140 8.26 14.71 -3.52
CA ASN A 140 7.72 13.97 -2.39
C ASN A 140 8.87 13.50 -1.49
N GLN A 141 8.85 13.91 -0.22
CA GLN A 141 9.88 13.55 0.74
C GLN A 141 9.33 12.77 1.93
N HIS A 142 8.00 12.65 2.04
CA HIS A 142 7.35 12.09 3.21
C HIS A 142 6.20 11.16 2.89
N GLU A 143 5.80 10.38 3.89
CA GLU A 143 4.53 9.68 3.96
C GLU A 143 3.83 10.02 5.28
N LEU A 144 2.54 9.77 5.36
CA LEU A 144 1.72 10.09 6.52
C LEU A 144 1.22 8.80 7.18
N LEU A 145 1.40 8.72 8.50
CA LEU A 145 0.76 7.73 9.34
C LEU A 145 -0.42 8.37 10.04
N LEU A 146 -1.64 8.16 9.51
CA LEU A 146 -2.85 8.73 10.09
C LEU A 146 -3.20 8.01 11.39
N ILE A 147 -3.53 8.77 12.41
CA ILE A 147 -4.06 8.27 13.68
C ILE A 147 -5.56 8.53 13.69
N CYS A 148 -6.34 7.45 13.64
CA CYS A 148 -7.79 7.50 13.60
C CYS A 148 -8.36 6.70 14.76
N THR A 149 -9.48 7.12 15.37
CA THR A 149 -10.05 6.42 16.51
C THR A 149 -11.50 6.01 16.28
N ARG A 150 -11.87 4.90 16.88
CA ARG A 150 -13.25 4.51 17.12
C ARG A 150 -13.52 4.64 18.62
N GLY A 151 -14.58 5.33 18.97
CA GLY A 151 -14.84 5.65 20.38
C GLY A 151 -13.73 6.50 21.01
N ARG A 152 -13.64 6.44 22.35
CA ARG A 152 -12.66 7.22 23.12
C ARG A 152 -11.38 6.39 23.33
N CYS A 153 -10.51 6.32 22.30
CA CYS A 153 -9.25 5.58 22.33
C CYS A 153 -8.07 6.55 22.27
N ARG A 154 -7.67 7.09 23.42
CA ARG A 154 -6.44 7.88 23.56
C ARG A 154 -5.26 6.94 23.82
N PRO A 155 -4.02 7.39 23.56
CA PRO A 155 -2.83 6.67 24.02
C PRO A 155 -2.87 6.43 25.53
N GLU A 156 -2.43 5.25 25.95
CA GLU A 156 -2.33 4.89 27.37
C GLU A 156 -1.09 5.52 28.00
N VAL A 157 -0.01 5.58 27.20
CA VAL A 157 1.20 6.28 27.58
C VAL A 157 1.18 7.65 26.93
N GLN A 158 1.10 8.69 27.76
CA GLN A 158 1.02 10.08 27.31
C GLN A 158 2.42 10.68 27.23
N THR A 159 3.16 10.32 26.19
CA THR A 159 4.40 10.98 25.80
C THR A 159 4.14 11.95 24.67
N LEU A 160 4.84 13.09 24.66
CA LEU A 160 4.79 14.04 23.54
C LEU A 160 5.75 13.61 22.44
N GLU A 161 5.29 12.63 21.65
CA GLU A 161 6.07 12.20 20.50
C GLU A 161 6.05 13.28 19.40
N PRO A 162 7.20 13.57 18.77
CA PRO A 162 7.25 14.50 17.65
C PRO A 162 6.34 14.05 16.51
N SER A 163 5.53 14.96 15.98
CA SER A 163 4.66 14.69 14.84
C SER A 163 5.42 14.51 13.52
N VAL A 164 6.71 14.87 13.47
CA VAL A 164 7.60 14.62 12.34
C VAL A 164 8.73 13.72 12.80
N GLN A 165 8.80 12.53 12.21
CA GLN A 165 9.82 11.51 12.47
C GLN A 165 10.73 11.41 11.26
N ARG A 166 12.01 11.77 11.44
CA ARG A 166 12.99 11.67 10.35
C ARG A 166 13.75 10.36 10.44
N LEU A 167 13.40 9.44 9.54
CA LEU A 167 14.00 8.11 9.46
C LEU A 167 14.38 7.81 8.02
N PRO A 168 15.56 7.19 7.77
CA PRO A 168 15.94 6.83 6.41
C PRO A 168 14.94 5.85 5.80
N PRO A 169 14.72 5.89 4.47
CA PRO A 169 13.88 4.92 3.80
C PRO A 169 14.50 3.53 3.90
N THR A 170 13.66 2.54 4.14
CA THR A 170 14.04 1.13 4.16
C THR A 170 13.97 0.51 2.76
N ALA A 171 14.54 -0.69 2.59
CA ALA A 171 14.47 -1.42 1.33
C ALA A 171 13.02 -1.79 0.97
N HIS A 172 12.69 -1.75 -0.33
CA HIS A 172 11.43 -2.28 -0.89
C HIS A 172 10.13 -1.72 -0.30
N SER A 173 10.06 -0.40 -0.04
CA SER A 173 8.86 0.27 0.50
C SER A 173 8.36 -0.27 1.84
N ARG A 174 9.20 -0.93 2.62
CA ARG A 174 8.88 -1.29 4.00
C ARG A 174 8.78 -0.02 4.85
N LYS A 175 7.89 -0.04 5.82
CA LYS A 175 7.82 1.04 6.81
C LYS A 175 8.88 0.80 7.89
N PRO A 176 9.55 1.85 8.41
CA PRO A 176 10.47 1.71 9.54
C PRO A 176 9.80 1.03 10.74
N VAL A 177 10.51 0.09 11.36
CA VAL A 177 10.01 -0.67 12.51
C VAL A 177 9.72 0.24 13.71
N GLU A 178 10.38 1.37 13.78
CA GLU A 178 10.23 2.40 14.81
C GLU A 178 8.78 2.89 14.95
N PHE A 179 8.02 2.94 13.84
CA PHE A 179 6.60 3.30 13.91
C PHE A 179 5.75 2.22 14.58
N ARG A 180 6.07 0.95 14.39
CA ARG A 180 5.38 -0.15 15.09
C ARG A 180 5.73 -0.12 16.58
N LEU A 181 7.03 0.05 16.92
CA LEU A 181 7.48 0.19 18.29
C LEU A 181 6.84 1.40 18.98
N LEU A 182 6.68 2.51 18.27
CA LEU A 182 5.96 3.68 18.78
C LEU A 182 4.49 3.37 19.07
N ILE A 183 3.81 2.65 18.18
CA ILE A 183 2.42 2.22 18.40
C ILE A 183 2.34 1.29 19.61
N ASP A 184 3.26 0.34 19.76
CA ASP A 184 3.33 -0.56 20.91
C ASP A 184 3.55 0.20 22.21
N HIS A 185 4.40 1.23 22.19
CA HIS A 185 4.63 2.10 23.33
C HIS A 185 3.37 2.91 23.71
N LEU A 186 2.70 3.51 22.73
CA LEU A 186 1.52 4.34 22.97
C LEU A 186 0.28 3.53 23.39
N TYR A 187 0.18 2.28 22.91
CA TYR A 187 -0.96 1.38 23.13
C TYR A 187 -0.48 0.00 23.59
N PRO A 188 0.11 -0.12 24.78
CA PRO A 188 0.71 -1.37 25.26
C PRO A 188 -0.29 -2.49 25.51
N THR A 189 -1.58 -2.19 25.68
CA THR A 189 -2.58 -3.21 26.00
C THR A 189 -3.51 -3.53 24.82
N GLY A 190 -4.12 -4.74 24.88
CA GLY A 190 -5.08 -5.21 23.89
C GLY A 190 -4.46 -5.86 22.68
N ARG A 191 -5.31 -6.57 21.92
CA ARG A 191 -4.88 -7.27 20.71
C ARG A 191 -4.58 -6.29 19.59
N ARG A 192 -3.55 -6.60 18.83
CA ARG A 192 -3.03 -5.81 17.71
C ARG A 192 -3.10 -6.61 16.43
N LEU A 193 -3.50 -5.95 15.33
CA LEU A 193 -3.55 -6.53 14.00
C LEU A 193 -2.83 -5.63 13.00
N GLU A 194 -1.86 -6.18 12.30
CA GLU A 194 -1.27 -5.54 11.12
C GLU A 194 -1.98 -6.04 9.85
N LEU A 195 -2.68 -5.15 9.16
CA LEU A 195 -3.32 -5.40 7.87
C LEU A 195 -2.33 -5.13 6.73
N PHE A 196 -2.35 -5.99 5.73
CA PHE A 196 -1.43 -5.96 4.57
C PHE A 196 0.02 -6.21 4.98
N ALA A 197 0.22 -6.93 6.08
CA ALA A 197 1.51 -7.31 6.60
C ALA A 197 2.35 -8.07 5.54
N ARG A 198 3.64 -7.85 5.57
CA ARG A 198 4.61 -8.54 4.70
C ARG A 198 5.43 -9.58 5.46
N GLU A 199 5.41 -9.52 6.76
CA GLU A 199 6.14 -10.40 7.67
C GLU A 199 5.38 -10.56 8.98
N GLN A 200 5.70 -11.60 9.73
CA GLN A 200 5.21 -11.78 11.09
C GLN A 200 5.91 -10.81 12.03
N ALA A 201 5.19 -10.33 13.04
CA ALA A 201 5.72 -9.49 14.08
C ALA A 201 5.29 -10.00 15.45
N GLU A 202 6.22 -10.06 16.39
CA GLU A 202 5.94 -10.49 17.75
C GLU A 202 4.88 -9.58 18.41
N GLY A 203 3.89 -10.19 19.06
CA GLY A 203 2.79 -9.47 19.72
C GLY A 203 1.72 -8.92 18.78
N TRP A 204 1.81 -9.21 17.47
CA TRP A 204 0.86 -8.80 16.45
C TRP A 204 0.25 -10.01 15.72
N ASP A 205 -1.05 -10.00 15.58
CA ASP A 205 -1.69 -10.79 14.53
C ASP A 205 -1.42 -10.11 13.20
N THR A 206 -1.17 -10.88 12.14
CA THR A 206 -0.83 -10.34 10.82
C THR A 206 -1.78 -10.88 9.76
N TRP A 207 -2.16 -10.01 8.82
CA TRP A 207 -2.97 -10.35 7.67
C TRP A 207 -2.43 -9.69 6.42
N GLY A 208 -2.06 -10.49 5.44
CA GLY A 208 -1.47 -10.03 4.19
C GLY A 208 -1.29 -11.19 3.21
N ASN A 209 -1.01 -10.87 1.96
CA ASN A 209 -0.76 -11.87 0.92
C ASN A 209 0.72 -12.29 0.81
N ALA A 210 1.61 -11.64 1.55
CA ALA A 210 3.04 -11.92 1.58
C ALA A 210 3.50 -12.61 2.88
N VAL A 211 2.58 -12.77 3.84
CA VAL A 211 2.88 -13.47 5.08
C VAL A 211 2.85 -14.96 4.79
N GLU A 212 4.00 -15.62 4.81
CA GLU A 212 4.05 -17.08 4.80
C GLU A 212 3.31 -17.58 6.04
N MET A 213 2.25 -18.37 5.82
CA MET A 213 1.59 -19.09 6.91
C MET A 213 2.66 -19.93 7.57
N ALA A 214 3.05 -19.61 8.80
CA ALA A 214 3.86 -20.48 9.59
C ALA A 214 3.15 -21.83 9.64
N SER A 215 3.77 -22.84 9.02
CA SER A 215 3.25 -24.21 9.05
C SER A 215 3.09 -24.57 10.52
N THR A 216 1.87 -24.74 10.96
CA THR A 216 1.58 -25.26 12.30
C THR A 216 2.25 -26.63 12.40
N PRO A 217 3.10 -26.88 13.41
CA PRO A 217 3.75 -28.17 13.61
C PRO A 217 2.76 -29.29 13.86
#